data_fc8389237a5152143db5d4bb3eef3f43
#
_entry.id   fc8389237a5152143db5d4bb3eef3f43
#
_cell.length_a   1.000
_cell.length_b   1.000
_cell.length_c   1.000
_cell.angle_alpha   90.00
_cell.angle_beta   90.00
_cell.angle_gamma   90.00
#
_symmetry.space_group_name_H-M   'P 1'
#
loop_
_entity.id
_entity.type
_entity.pdbx_description
1 polymer ?
#
loop_
_entity_poly.entity_id
_entity_poly.type
_entity_poly.pdbx_seq_one_letter_code
_entity_poly.pdbx_strand_id
1 'polypeptide(L)'
;MCVPGCGGTGKSQLIRAITAYFTQTNRVHKLRKLAPTLVAAAEIESMTIHSFLGEGRNRKKKSKTIDRPGQTKLENAWRFVEYIILDEMSMVGLSLLARLNKLVATAKHCDPMTTMGGINLILFRDYIQYSPVFDKPLYYNFSTTMDNNTTNNRKLSTENEIQQESAPALILQINCVVILEQQMRTKDLAYRALLDRVRNGEGIHEDWLLLRTRVVGIGLHISLNDPPWNQ
;
A
#
# COMPACT_ATOMS: atom_id res chain seq x y z
N MET A 1 4.48 3.88 12.14
CA MET A 1 5.79 3.36 11.69
C MET A 1 5.75 3.15 10.18
N CYS A 2 6.86 3.40 9.49
CA CYS A 2 7.02 3.11 8.07
C CYS A 2 8.19 2.16 7.85
N VAL A 3 8.02 1.16 6.99
CA VAL A 3 9.02 0.13 6.67
C VAL A 3 9.28 0.15 5.15
N PRO A 4 10.11 1.09 4.67
CA PRO A 4 10.53 1.11 3.27
C PRO A 4 11.56 0.01 2.99
N GLY A 5 11.54 -0.52 1.76
CA GLY A 5 12.51 -1.50 1.28
C GLY A 5 12.26 -1.84 -0.17
N CYS A 6 13.33 -2.15 -0.89
CA CYS A 6 13.26 -2.59 -2.28
C CYS A 6 12.50 -3.93 -2.42
N GLY A 7 12.12 -4.28 -3.63
CA GLY A 7 11.60 -5.62 -3.92
C GLY A 7 12.64 -6.67 -3.49
N GLY A 8 12.23 -7.68 -2.71
CA GLY A 8 13.12 -8.75 -2.25
C GLY A 8 13.87 -8.51 -0.93
N THR A 9 13.63 -7.40 -0.22
CA THR A 9 14.24 -7.13 1.09
C THR A 9 13.51 -7.78 2.28
N GLY A 10 12.54 -8.64 2.03
CA GLY A 10 11.88 -9.40 3.09
C GLY A 10 10.66 -8.74 3.74
N LYS A 11 10.06 -7.71 3.11
CA LYS A 11 8.83 -7.04 3.62
C LYS A 11 7.73 -8.04 3.98
N SER A 12 7.35 -8.92 3.05
CA SER A 12 6.28 -9.93 3.28
C SER A 12 6.67 -10.92 4.38
N GLN A 13 7.96 -11.27 4.52
CA GLN A 13 8.43 -12.12 5.62
C GLN A 13 8.29 -11.42 6.97
N LEU A 14 8.60 -10.13 7.04
CA LEU A 14 8.41 -9.35 8.27
C LEU A 14 6.92 -9.25 8.63
N ILE A 15 6.03 -9.06 7.65
CA ILE A 15 4.57 -9.07 7.88
C ILE A 15 4.13 -10.43 8.43
N ARG A 16 4.63 -11.54 7.87
CA ARG A 16 4.35 -12.90 8.36
C ARG A 16 4.88 -13.10 9.79
N ALA A 17 6.09 -12.63 10.09
CA ALA A 17 6.66 -12.71 11.43
C ALA A 17 5.83 -11.92 12.47
N ILE A 18 5.41 -10.70 12.15
CA ILE A 18 4.50 -9.90 12.98
C ILE A 18 3.18 -10.66 13.18
N THR A 19 2.60 -11.19 12.10
CA THR A 19 1.35 -11.97 12.19
C THR A 19 1.50 -13.18 13.09
N ALA A 20 2.60 -13.93 12.95
CA ALA A 20 2.90 -15.09 13.81
C ALA A 20 3.03 -14.70 15.29
N TYR A 21 3.68 -13.58 15.59
CA TYR A 21 3.76 -13.05 16.95
C TYR A 21 2.37 -12.78 17.55
N PHE A 22 1.48 -12.11 16.79
CA PHE A 22 0.11 -11.87 17.25
C PHE A 22 -0.69 -13.15 17.44
N THR A 23 -0.42 -14.18 16.62
CA THR A 23 -1.05 -15.51 16.72
C THR A 23 -0.55 -16.24 17.98
N GLN A 24 0.75 -16.30 18.19
CA GLN A 24 1.36 -16.99 19.36
C GLN A 24 0.96 -16.34 20.68
N THR A 25 0.71 -15.04 20.67
CA THR A 25 0.26 -14.30 21.86
C THR A 25 -1.27 -14.24 22.02
N ASN A 26 -2.04 -14.97 21.18
CA ASN A 26 -3.51 -14.95 21.17
C ASN A 26 -4.12 -13.54 20.94
N ARG A 27 -3.41 -12.68 20.20
CA ARG A 27 -3.79 -11.28 19.96
C ARG A 27 -4.15 -10.96 18.50
N VAL A 28 -4.42 -11.98 17.67
CA VAL A 28 -4.77 -11.82 16.25
C VAL A 28 -5.93 -10.86 16.03
N HIS A 29 -6.91 -10.84 16.91
CA HIS A 29 -8.06 -9.94 16.85
C HIS A 29 -7.69 -8.45 16.93
N LYS A 30 -6.48 -8.13 17.44
CA LYS A 30 -5.95 -6.77 17.54
C LYS A 30 -5.26 -6.27 16.26
N LEU A 31 -4.98 -7.18 15.31
CA LEU A 31 -4.26 -6.89 14.08
C LEU A 31 -5.20 -6.91 12.88
N ARG A 32 -5.11 -5.90 11.99
CA ARG A 32 -5.70 -5.93 10.65
C ARG A 32 -4.60 -5.73 9.62
N LYS A 33 -4.68 -6.52 8.54
CA LYS A 33 -3.79 -6.42 7.39
C LYS A 33 -4.60 -5.98 6.19
N LEU A 34 -4.12 -4.99 5.45
CA LEU A 34 -4.77 -4.41 4.29
C LEU A 34 -3.75 -4.23 3.16
N ALA A 35 -4.22 -4.33 1.92
CA ALA A 35 -3.41 -4.05 0.74
C ALA A 35 -4.26 -3.36 -0.35
N PRO A 36 -3.66 -2.59 -1.28
CA PRO A 36 -4.40 -1.90 -2.33
C PRO A 36 -4.92 -2.85 -3.42
N THR A 37 -4.23 -3.97 -3.67
CA THR A 37 -4.56 -4.93 -4.74
C THR A 37 -4.87 -6.32 -4.20
N LEU A 38 -5.59 -7.12 -5.00
CA LEU A 38 -5.90 -8.52 -4.66
C LEU A 38 -4.62 -9.37 -4.55
N VAL A 39 -3.65 -9.14 -5.44
CA VAL A 39 -2.38 -9.88 -5.44
C VAL A 39 -1.61 -9.63 -4.15
N ALA A 40 -1.41 -8.36 -3.79
CA ALA A 40 -0.75 -8.00 -2.54
C ALA A 40 -1.52 -8.49 -1.32
N ALA A 41 -2.85 -8.42 -1.34
CA ALA A 41 -3.69 -8.92 -0.26
C ALA A 41 -3.55 -10.45 -0.08
N ALA A 42 -3.49 -11.21 -1.17
CA ALA A 42 -3.30 -12.66 -1.12
C ALA A 42 -1.91 -13.03 -0.56
N GLU A 43 -0.87 -12.30 -0.95
CA GLU A 43 0.52 -12.54 -0.49
C GLU A 43 0.67 -12.49 1.04
N ILE A 44 -0.05 -11.60 1.70
CA ILE A 44 -0.02 -11.42 3.16
C ILE A 44 -1.27 -11.95 3.87
N GLU A 45 -2.09 -12.74 3.20
CA GLU A 45 -3.34 -13.31 3.74
C GLU A 45 -4.23 -12.22 4.35
N SER A 46 -4.58 -11.23 3.57
CA SER A 46 -5.33 -10.04 3.99
C SER A 46 -6.50 -9.74 3.07
N MET A 47 -7.15 -8.60 3.26
CA MET A 47 -8.17 -8.10 2.36
C MET A 47 -7.73 -6.81 1.68
N THR A 48 -8.37 -6.48 0.56
CA THR A 48 -8.10 -5.21 -0.09
C THR A 48 -8.77 -4.06 0.66
N ILE A 49 -8.15 -2.86 0.60
CA ILE A 49 -8.73 -1.65 1.19
C ILE A 49 -10.14 -1.39 0.63
N HIS A 50 -10.34 -1.56 -0.70
CA HIS A 50 -11.64 -1.35 -1.34
C HIS A 50 -12.72 -2.33 -0.85
N SER A 51 -12.37 -3.62 -0.69
CA SER A 51 -13.28 -4.60 -0.08
C SER A 51 -13.63 -4.21 1.35
N PHE A 52 -12.64 -3.73 2.08
CA PHE A 52 -12.80 -3.30 3.45
C PHE A 52 -13.71 -2.06 3.56
N LEU A 53 -13.59 -1.09 2.65
CA LEU A 53 -14.46 0.08 2.55
C LEU A 53 -15.87 -0.25 2.04
N GLY A 54 -16.15 -1.52 1.73
CA GLY A 54 -17.44 -1.97 1.21
C GLY A 54 -17.70 -1.55 -0.24
N GLU A 55 -16.66 -1.27 -1.01
CA GLU A 55 -16.74 -0.90 -2.42
C GLU A 55 -16.78 -2.12 -3.34
N GLY A 56 -17.75 -3.00 -3.11
CA GLY A 56 -18.00 -4.14 -3.99
C GLY A 56 -18.66 -3.72 -5.32
N ARG A 57 -18.49 -4.58 -6.36
CA ARG A 57 -18.99 -4.38 -7.74
C ARG A 57 -20.51 -4.10 -7.89
N ASN A 58 -21.30 -4.12 -6.82
CA ASN A 58 -22.77 -4.04 -6.86
C ASN A 58 -23.33 -2.73 -6.26
N ARG A 59 -22.64 -1.58 -6.41
CA ARG A 59 -23.21 -0.28 -6.01
C ARG A 59 -24.19 0.27 -7.06
N LYS A 60 -25.28 -0.46 -7.37
CA LYS A 60 -26.50 0.09 -7.99
C LYS A 60 -27.63 0.33 -6.98
N LYS A 61 -27.34 0.51 -5.69
CA LYS A 61 -28.35 1.00 -4.73
C LYS A 61 -27.84 2.26 -4.06
N LYS A 62 -28.53 3.36 -4.37
CA LYS A 62 -28.42 4.68 -3.77
C LYS A 62 -28.27 4.56 -2.25
N SER A 63 -27.39 5.37 -1.70
CA SER A 63 -27.27 5.62 -0.27
C SER A 63 -28.63 6.02 0.31
N LYS A 64 -29.36 5.08 0.81
CA LYS A 64 -30.27 5.38 1.91
C LYS A 64 -29.42 5.33 3.16
N THR A 65 -29.54 6.37 3.99
CA THR A 65 -29.11 6.50 5.38
C THR A 65 -28.53 5.19 5.94
N ILE A 66 -27.29 5.27 6.43
CA ILE A 66 -26.62 4.15 7.09
C ILE A 66 -27.53 3.74 8.25
N ASP A 67 -28.37 2.73 7.97
CA ASP A 67 -29.21 2.17 9.00
C ASP A 67 -28.33 1.50 10.06
N ARG A 68 -28.65 1.76 11.32
CA ARG A 68 -27.97 1.29 12.54
C ARG A 68 -27.38 -0.13 12.53
N PRO A 69 -27.94 -1.16 11.81
CA PRO A 69 -27.36 -2.51 11.77
C PRO A 69 -25.99 -2.61 11.08
N GLY A 70 -25.69 -1.74 10.10
CA GLY A 70 -24.39 -1.72 9.43
C GLY A 70 -23.29 -1.10 10.27
N GLN A 71 -23.62 -0.09 11.03
CA GLN A 71 -22.73 0.59 11.94
C GLN A 71 -22.29 -0.35 13.06
N THR A 72 -23.19 -1.11 13.66
CA THR A 72 -22.88 -2.09 14.71
C THR A 72 -21.93 -3.19 14.22
N LYS A 73 -22.05 -3.65 12.96
CA LYS A 73 -21.12 -4.65 12.39
C LYS A 73 -19.72 -4.07 12.22
N LEU A 74 -19.61 -2.83 11.74
CA LEU A 74 -18.35 -2.13 11.58
C LEU A 74 -17.67 -1.91 12.94
N GLU A 75 -18.41 -1.37 13.91
CA GLU A 75 -17.95 -1.15 15.27
C GLU A 75 -17.42 -2.41 15.92
N ASN A 76 -18.16 -3.52 15.83
CA ASN A 76 -17.74 -4.81 16.37
C ASN A 76 -16.47 -5.33 15.68
N ALA A 77 -16.32 -5.13 14.36
CA ALA A 77 -15.14 -5.54 13.63
C ALA A 77 -13.88 -4.77 14.04
N TRP A 78 -14.03 -3.51 14.48
CA TRP A 78 -12.92 -2.64 14.85
C TRP A 78 -12.68 -2.50 16.34
N ARG A 79 -13.60 -2.93 17.17
CA ARG A 79 -13.59 -2.71 18.62
C ARG A 79 -12.23 -3.01 19.28
N PHE A 80 -11.63 -4.14 18.92
CA PHE A 80 -10.39 -4.63 19.52
C PHE A 80 -9.15 -4.38 18.66
N VAL A 81 -9.29 -3.77 17.49
CA VAL A 81 -8.15 -3.52 16.59
C VAL A 81 -7.26 -2.43 17.18
N GLU A 82 -5.98 -2.73 17.34
CA GLU A 82 -4.94 -1.83 17.85
C GLU A 82 -3.86 -1.55 16.81
N TYR A 83 -3.75 -2.41 15.78
CA TYR A 83 -2.72 -2.34 14.75
C TYR A 83 -3.30 -2.55 13.36
N ILE A 84 -2.88 -1.71 12.42
CA ILE A 84 -3.12 -1.89 11.00
C ILE A 84 -1.78 -2.04 10.30
N ILE A 85 -1.62 -3.13 9.53
CA ILE A 85 -0.56 -3.27 8.54
C ILE A 85 -1.15 -2.90 7.19
N LEU A 86 -0.51 -1.97 6.49
CA LEU A 86 -0.84 -1.58 5.14
C LEU A 86 0.36 -1.89 4.24
N ASP A 87 0.21 -2.93 3.41
CA ASP A 87 1.24 -3.32 2.44
C ASP A 87 1.05 -2.58 1.11
N GLU A 88 2.12 -2.50 0.32
CA GLU A 88 2.18 -1.80 -0.98
C GLU A 88 1.61 -0.37 -0.92
N MET A 89 2.00 0.37 0.11
CA MET A 89 1.48 1.71 0.38
C MET A 89 1.73 2.70 -0.79
N SER A 90 2.73 2.46 -1.65
CA SER A 90 3.00 3.30 -2.83
C SER A 90 1.81 3.39 -3.79
N MET A 91 0.97 2.35 -3.84
CA MET A 91 -0.25 2.31 -4.67
C MET A 91 -1.48 2.92 -3.97
N VAL A 92 -1.35 3.34 -2.73
CA VAL A 92 -2.43 4.02 -1.98
C VAL A 92 -2.37 5.51 -2.27
N GLY A 93 -3.46 6.06 -2.75
CA GLY A 93 -3.58 7.50 -2.97
C GLY A 93 -4.10 8.26 -1.76
N LEU A 94 -3.98 9.57 -1.81
CA LEU A 94 -4.41 10.48 -0.73
C LEU A 94 -5.90 10.32 -0.40
N SER A 95 -6.77 10.25 -1.40
CA SER A 95 -8.21 10.07 -1.20
C SER A 95 -8.52 8.74 -0.53
N LEU A 96 -7.86 7.66 -0.94
CA LEU A 96 -8.08 6.33 -0.37
C LEU A 96 -7.64 6.26 1.10
N LEU A 97 -6.48 6.87 1.42
CA LEU A 97 -5.98 6.94 2.80
C LEU A 97 -6.91 7.78 3.69
N ALA A 98 -7.37 8.93 3.22
CA ALA A 98 -8.31 9.78 3.96
C ALA A 98 -9.65 9.07 4.24
N ARG A 99 -10.17 8.33 3.26
CA ARG A 99 -11.39 7.53 3.42
C ARG A 99 -11.20 6.41 4.44
N LEU A 100 -10.05 5.73 4.41
CA LEU A 100 -9.70 4.72 5.41
C LEU A 100 -9.66 5.35 6.81
N ASN A 101 -8.99 6.50 6.97
CA ASN A 101 -8.95 7.24 8.23
C ASN A 101 -10.35 7.59 8.76
N LYS A 102 -11.20 8.18 7.91
CA LYS A 102 -12.58 8.54 8.26
C LYS A 102 -13.40 7.33 8.72
N LEU A 103 -13.29 6.21 8.00
CA LEU A 103 -14.02 4.98 8.34
C LEU A 103 -13.56 4.42 9.69
N VAL A 104 -12.23 4.38 9.91
CA VAL A 104 -11.66 3.86 11.15
C VAL A 104 -12.03 4.76 12.35
N ALA A 105 -11.93 6.09 12.21
CA ALA A 105 -12.34 7.04 13.24
C ALA A 105 -13.83 6.88 13.61
N THR A 106 -14.69 6.73 12.61
CA THR A 106 -16.13 6.47 12.80
C THR A 106 -16.36 5.13 13.54
N ALA A 107 -15.68 4.06 13.12
CA ALA A 107 -15.82 2.74 13.73
C ALA A 107 -15.35 2.67 15.18
N LYS A 108 -14.40 3.52 15.53
CA LYS A 108 -13.82 3.62 16.89
C LYS A 108 -14.52 4.66 17.76
N HIS A 109 -15.50 5.39 17.22
CA HIS A 109 -16.14 6.54 17.90
C HIS A 109 -15.15 7.57 18.42
N CYS A 110 -14.05 7.77 17.68
CA CYS A 110 -13.02 8.74 18.00
C CYS A 110 -13.30 10.08 17.32
N ASP A 111 -12.69 11.14 17.86
CA ASP A 111 -12.65 12.44 17.20
C ASP A 111 -12.09 12.28 15.78
N PRO A 112 -12.73 12.86 14.74
CA PRO A 112 -12.22 12.83 13.37
C PRO A 112 -10.79 13.33 13.20
N MET A 113 -10.30 14.16 14.11
CA MET A 113 -8.91 14.63 14.16
C MET A 113 -7.93 13.60 14.70
N THR A 114 -8.43 12.53 15.35
CA THR A 114 -7.59 11.45 15.85
C THR A 114 -7.18 10.53 14.69
N THR A 115 -5.90 10.58 14.34
CA THR A 115 -5.34 9.79 13.24
C THR A 115 -5.63 8.31 13.42
N MET A 116 -6.25 7.70 12.40
CA MET A 116 -6.65 6.27 12.37
C MET A 116 -7.40 5.82 13.63
N GLY A 117 -8.19 6.72 14.26
CA GLY A 117 -8.91 6.40 15.48
C GLY A 117 -8.01 5.93 16.63
N GLY A 118 -6.75 6.39 16.69
CA GLY A 118 -5.76 6.00 17.68
C GLY A 118 -5.11 4.63 17.44
N ILE A 119 -5.34 4.00 16.28
CA ILE A 119 -4.73 2.71 15.91
C ILE A 119 -3.31 2.93 15.41
N ASN A 120 -2.40 2.03 15.82
CA ASN A 120 -1.02 2.02 15.34
C ASN A 120 -0.96 1.58 13.87
N LEU A 121 -0.41 2.43 13.00
CA LEU A 121 -0.29 2.19 11.57
C LEU A 121 1.13 1.75 11.23
N ILE A 122 1.27 0.61 10.55
CA ILE A 122 2.53 0.07 10.03
C ILE A 122 2.43 0.02 8.52
N LEU A 123 3.23 0.83 7.83
CA LEU A 123 3.20 1.04 6.40
C LEU A 123 4.39 0.33 5.77
N PHE A 124 4.14 -0.65 4.89
CA PHE A 124 5.16 -1.30 4.09
C PHE A 124 5.14 -0.72 2.68
N ARG A 125 6.31 -0.39 2.12
CA ARG A 125 6.38 0.25 0.82
C ARG A 125 7.68 0.03 0.06
N ASP A 126 7.57 0.16 -1.24
CA ASP A 126 8.67 0.46 -2.14
C ASP A 126 8.31 1.73 -2.93
N TYR A 127 9.05 2.81 -2.73
CA TYR A 127 8.72 4.12 -3.31
C TYR A 127 8.85 4.20 -4.83
N ILE A 128 9.65 3.34 -5.44
CA ILE A 128 9.93 3.36 -6.89
C ILE A 128 9.01 2.36 -7.62
N GLN A 129 8.16 1.62 -6.89
CA GLN A 129 7.12 0.79 -7.50
C GLN A 129 5.90 1.63 -7.92
N TYR A 130 4.85 0.95 -8.36
CA TYR A 130 3.67 1.58 -8.93
C TYR A 130 3.06 2.68 -8.07
N SER A 131 2.74 3.79 -8.73
CA SER A 131 1.97 4.90 -8.15
C SER A 131 0.46 4.57 -8.10
N PRO A 132 -0.34 5.33 -7.32
CA PRO A 132 -1.79 5.16 -7.30
C PRO A 132 -2.40 5.41 -8.68
N VAL A 133 -3.43 4.62 -9.02
CA VAL A 133 -4.21 4.83 -10.24
C VAL A 133 -5.35 5.81 -9.96
N PHE A 134 -5.45 6.88 -10.77
CA PHE A 134 -6.48 7.94 -10.67
C PHE A 134 -6.54 8.69 -9.33
N ASP A 135 -5.46 8.67 -8.54
CA ASP A 135 -5.35 9.40 -7.27
C ASP A 135 -3.95 10.01 -7.12
N LYS A 136 -3.79 11.00 -6.26
CA LYS A 136 -2.50 11.62 -5.99
C LYS A 136 -1.68 10.75 -5.04
N PRO A 137 -0.37 10.59 -5.28
CA PRO A 137 0.49 9.81 -4.39
C PRO A 137 0.62 10.49 -3.01
N LEU A 138 0.96 9.71 -1.99
CA LEU A 138 1.04 10.18 -0.61
C LEU A 138 2.14 11.23 -0.37
N TYR A 139 3.12 11.33 -1.28
CA TYR A 139 4.19 12.34 -1.25
C TYR A 139 3.86 13.58 -2.11
N TYR A 140 2.64 13.71 -2.61
CA TYR A 140 2.23 14.84 -3.44
C TYR A 140 2.30 16.15 -2.65
N ASN A 141 3.00 17.14 -3.21
CA ASN A 141 3.15 18.46 -2.61
C ASN A 141 2.13 19.44 -3.21
N PHE A 142 1.18 19.89 -2.41
CA PHE A 142 0.18 20.86 -2.82
C PHE A 142 0.73 22.29 -2.94
N SER A 143 1.86 22.59 -2.28
CA SER A 143 2.45 23.94 -2.28
C SER A 143 3.01 24.36 -3.63
N THR A 144 3.42 23.39 -4.48
CA THR A 144 3.97 23.69 -5.82
C THR A 144 2.93 23.97 -6.88
N THR A 145 1.64 23.78 -6.61
CA THR A 145 0.56 24.02 -7.59
C THR A 145 -0.16 25.36 -7.39
N MET A 146 0.24 26.15 -6.40
CA MET A 146 -0.39 27.46 -6.14
C MET A 146 0.12 28.60 -7.07
N ASP A 147 1.10 28.35 -7.93
CA ASP A 147 1.79 29.39 -8.67
C ASP A 147 1.33 29.59 -10.13
N ASN A 148 0.17 29.11 -10.57
CA ASN A 148 -0.36 29.60 -11.86
C ASN A 148 -1.89 29.56 -11.92
N ASN A 149 -2.46 30.78 -11.94
CA ASN A 149 -3.83 31.11 -12.29
C ASN A 149 -4.94 30.82 -11.26
N THR A 150 -5.31 31.78 -10.48
CA THR A 150 -6.65 32.39 -10.62
C THR A 150 -7.02 33.20 -9.40
N THR A 151 -6.98 34.46 -9.56
CA THR A 151 -8.00 35.38 -9.02
C THR A 151 -9.38 34.87 -9.43
N ASN A 152 -10.29 34.76 -8.45
CA ASN A 152 -11.74 34.64 -8.61
C ASN A 152 -12.31 33.30 -9.07
N ASN A 153 -12.56 32.45 -8.15
CA ASN A 153 -13.78 31.69 -7.85
C ASN A 153 -13.36 30.50 -6.94
N ARG A 154 -13.54 30.66 -5.65
CA ARG A 154 -13.61 29.50 -4.74
C ARG A 154 -14.85 28.69 -5.14
N LYS A 155 -14.69 27.83 -6.16
CA LYS A 155 -15.58 26.68 -6.32
C LYS A 155 -15.49 25.91 -5.01
N LEU A 156 -16.65 25.58 -4.43
CA LEU A 156 -16.70 24.64 -3.30
C LEU A 156 -15.83 23.43 -3.66
N SER A 157 -14.79 23.21 -2.88
CA SER A 157 -13.89 22.07 -3.07
C SER A 157 -14.73 20.79 -3.03
N THR A 158 -14.53 19.91 -3.97
CA THR A 158 -15.22 18.61 -3.96
C THR A 158 -14.81 17.84 -2.71
N GLU A 159 -15.69 16.96 -2.21
CA GLU A 159 -15.38 16.13 -1.02
C GLU A 159 -14.04 15.39 -1.19
N ASN A 160 -13.70 14.99 -2.41
CA ASN A 160 -12.42 14.36 -2.74
C ASN A 160 -11.22 15.31 -2.56
N GLU A 161 -11.35 16.57 -2.92
CA GLU A 161 -10.27 17.56 -2.74
C GLU A 161 -10.01 17.82 -1.26
N ILE A 162 -11.05 17.99 -0.45
CA ILE A 162 -10.93 18.14 1.00
C ILE A 162 -10.25 16.91 1.62
N GLN A 163 -10.62 15.70 1.18
CA GLN A 163 -10.00 14.46 1.63
C GLN A 163 -8.52 14.39 1.22
N GLN A 164 -8.17 14.79 0.01
CA GLN A 164 -6.78 14.83 -0.45
C GLN A 164 -5.93 15.81 0.35
N GLU A 165 -6.47 16.97 0.73
CA GLU A 165 -5.75 17.97 1.53
C GLU A 165 -5.49 17.51 2.96
N SER A 166 -6.36 16.70 3.54
CA SER A 166 -6.20 16.19 4.92
C SER A 166 -5.22 15.01 5.04
N ALA A 167 -5.05 14.24 3.98
CA ALA A 167 -4.25 13.01 4.00
C ALA A 167 -2.73 13.23 4.24
N PRO A 168 -2.07 14.28 3.73
CA PRO A 168 -0.65 14.53 4.04
C PRO A 168 -0.38 14.65 5.54
N ALA A 169 -1.29 15.24 6.31
CA ALA A 169 -1.15 15.35 7.76
C ALA A 169 -1.07 13.97 8.45
N LEU A 170 -1.69 12.93 7.88
CA LEU A 170 -1.62 11.56 8.40
C LEU A 170 -0.22 10.97 8.20
N ILE A 171 0.41 11.27 7.06
CA ILE A 171 1.77 10.77 6.73
C ILE A 171 2.84 11.49 7.57
N LEU A 172 2.65 12.78 7.83
CA LEU A 172 3.59 13.57 8.63
C LEU A 172 3.63 13.13 10.12
N GLN A 173 2.65 12.36 10.58
CA GLN A 173 2.63 11.79 11.93
C GLN A 173 3.44 10.49 12.06
N ILE A 174 4.09 10.02 10.98
CA ILE A 174 4.98 8.86 11.06
C ILE A 174 6.19 9.22 11.91
N ASN A 175 6.31 8.57 13.05
CA ASN A 175 7.34 8.84 14.07
C ASN A 175 8.49 7.82 14.09
N CYS A 176 8.40 6.77 13.28
CA CYS A 176 9.41 5.71 13.23
C CYS A 176 9.56 5.21 11.79
N VAL A 177 10.79 5.08 11.32
CA VAL A 177 11.13 4.51 10.01
C VAL A 177 12.16 3.41 10.20
N VAL A 178 11.88 2.21 9.64
CA VAL A 178 12.76 1.05 9.66
C VAL A 178 13.07 0.66 8.21
N ILE A 179 14.27 0.93 7.75
CA ILE A 179 14.68 0.68 6.36
C ILE A 179 15.17 -0.76 6.23
N LEU A 180 14.61 -1.50 5.27
CA LEU A 180 15.08 -2.83 4.90
C LEU A 180 16.02 -2.71 3.71
N GLU A 181 17.33 -2.89 3.94
CA GLU A 181 18.37 -2.66 2.93
C GLU A 181 18.82 -3.96 2.26
N GLN A 182 18.84 -5.07 3.01
CA GLN A 182 19.42 -6.31 2.54
C GLN A 182 18.52 -7.02 1.53
N GLN A 183 19.03 -7.21 0.31
CA GLN A 183 18.36 -8.01 -0.71
C GLN A 183 18.47 -9.50 -0.37
N MET A 184 17.31 -10.16 -0.21
CA MET A 184 17.21 -11.57 0.21
C MET A 184 16.70 -12.49 -0.92
N ARG A 185 16.18 -11.92 -2.03
CA ARG A 185 15.54 -12.69 -3.11
C ARG A 185 16.52 -13.41 -4.00
N THR A 186 17.70 -12.83 -4.24
CA THR A 186 18.74 -13.42 -5.09
C THR A 186 20.09 -13.42 -4.41
N LYS A 187 20.86 -14.50 -4.65
CA LYS A 187 22.27 -14.63 -4.22
C LYS A 187 23.24 -14.26 -5.35
N ASP A 188 22.75 -14.13 -6.58
CA ASP A 188 23.54 -13.76 -7.75
C ASP A 188 23.90 -12.26 -7.66
N LEU A 189 25.18 -11.98 -7.44
CA LEU A 189 25.69 -10.62 -7.27
C LEU A 189 25.61 -9.80 -8.57
N ALA A 190 25.82 -10.42 -9.72
CA ALA A 190 25.75 -9.74 -11.01
C ALA A 190 24.30 -9.33 -11.31
N TYR A 191 23.35 -10.24 -11.08
CA TYR A 191 21.93 -9.95 -11.25
C TYR A 191 21.43 -8.92 -10.24
N ARG A 192 21.92 -8.96 -9.01
CA ARG A 192 21.61 -7.96 -7.99
C ARG A 192 22.08 -6.55 -8.42
N ALA A 193 23.33 -6.44 -8.88
CA ALA A 193 23.87 -5.18 -9.36
C ALA A 193 23.09 -4.61 -10.56
N LEU A 194 22.66 -5.50 -11.48
CA LEU A 194 21.77 -5.15 -12.58
C LEU A 194 20.44 -4.59 -12.07
N LEU A 195 19.78 -5.27 -11.13
CA LEU A 195 18.51 -4.83 -10.58
C LEU A 195 18.62 -3.44 -9.91
N ASP A 196 19.73 -3.19 -9.19
CA ASP A 196 19.97 -1.91 -8.54
C ASP A 196 20.17 -0.79 -9.58
N ARG A 197 20.93 -1.03 -10.64
CA ARG A 197 21.10 -0.06 -11.75
C ARG A 197 19.80 0.22 -12.48
N VAL A 198 19.06 -0.85 -12.85
CA VAL A 198 17.76 -0.69 -13.53
C VAL A 198 16.77 0.09 -12.66
N ARG A 199 16.79 -0.17 -11.36
CA ARG A 199 15.95 0.54 -10.40
C ARG A 199 16.22 2.06 -10.38
N ASN A 200 17.49 2.44 -10.47
CA ASN A 200 17.91 3.84 -10.44
C ASN A 200 17.89 4.52 -11.81
N GLY A 201 17.56 3.78 -12.89
CA GLY A 201 17.64 4.29 -14.27
C GLY A 201 19.06 4.39 -14.81
N GLU A 202 20.02 3.68 -14.21
CA GLU A 202 21.45 3.69 -14.51
C GLU A 202 21.88 2.44 -15.31
N GLY A 203 20.95 1.83 -16.06
CA GLY A 203 21.23 0.62 -16.85
C GLY A 203 22.34 0.85 -17.86
N ILE A 204 23.28 -0.11 -17.94
CA ILE A 204 24.43 -0.10 -18.85
C ILE A 204 24.27 -1.16 -19.94
N HIS A 205 25.13 -1.12 -20.99
CA HIS A 205 25.05 -2.05 -22.10
C HIS A 205 25.25 -3.51 -21.68
N GLU A 206 26.11 -3.76 -20.70
CA GLU A 206 26.37 -5.07 -20.11
C GLU A 206 25.12 -5.67 -19.46
N ASP A 207 24.26 -4.84 -18.86
CA ASP A 207 22.98 -5.26 -18.31
C ASP A 207 22.04 -5.76 -19.41
N TRP A 208 21.99 -5.07 -20.53
CA TRP A 208 21.23 -5.50 -21.69
C TRP A 208 21.75 -6.83 -22.26
N LEU A 209 23.08 -6.99 -22.37
CA LEU A 209 23.68 -8.25 -22.80
C LEU A 209 23.31 -9.39 -21.85
N LEU A 210 23.38 -9.18 -20.53
CA LEU A 210 23.01 -10.18 -19.54
C LEU A 210 21.53 -10.55 -19.66
N LEU A 211 20.63 -9.58 -19.77
CA LEU A 211 19.19 -9.83 -19.94
C LEU A 211 18.89 -10.56 -21.24
N ARG A 212 19.59 -10.24 -22.33
CA ARG A 212 19.44 -10.89 -23.64
C ARG A 212 19.74 -12.39 -23.56
N THR A 213 20.65 -12.84 -22.70
CA THR A 213 20.91 -14.28 -22.51
C THR A 213 19.75 -15.03 -21.87
N ARG A 214 18.76 -14.33 -21.31
CA ARG A 214 17.59 -14.90 -20.62
C ARG A 214 16.30 -14.78 -21.42
N VAL A 215 16.38 -14.32 -22.66
CA VAL A 215 15.21 -14.24 -23.54
C VAL A 215 14.80 -15.64 -23.96
N VAL A 216 13.54 -15.96 -23.76
CA VAL A 216 12.91 -17.23 -24.10
C VAL A 216 12.08 -17.05 -25.38
N GLY A 217 12.19 -17.96 -26.34
CA GLY A 217 11.39 -17.91 -27.56
C GLY A 217 11.78 -18.98 -28.59
N ILE A 218 10.96 -19.04 -29.66
CA ILE A 218 11.19 -19.97 -30.77
C ILE A 218 12.50 -19.59 -31.47
N GLY A 219 13.43 -20.58 -31.64
CA GLY A 219 14.74 -20.36 -32.28
C GLY A 219 15.80 -19.70 -31.39
N LEU A 220 15.51 -19.50 -30.09
CA LEU A 220 16.46 -19.01 -29.09
C LEU A 220 17.02 -20.18 -28.26
N HIS A 221 18.18 -19.93 -27.59
CA HIS A 221 18.89 -20.97 -26.81
C HIS A 221 18.14 -21.43 -25.55
N ILE A 222 17.10 -20.72 -25.11
CA ILE A 222 16.31 -21.05 -23.93
C ILE A 222 14.85 -21.26 -24.32
N SER A 223 14.29 -22.43 -23.94
CA SER A 223 12.90 -22.78 -24.11
C SER A 223 12.25 -23.02 -22.75
N LEU A 224 10.96 -22.71 -22.64
CA LEU A 224 10.17 -23.04 -21.44
C LEU A 224 9.96 -24.54 -21.27
N ASN A 225 10.26 -25.34 -22.33
CA ASN A 225 10.21 -26.80 -22.29
C ASN A 225 11.50 -27.42 -21.74
N ASP A 226 12.55 -26.61 -21.47
CA ASP A 226 13.82 -27.07 -20.94
C ASP A 226 13.87 -26.91 -19.41
N PRO A 227 14.65 -27.74 -18.69
CA PRO A 227 14.90 -27.52 -17.28
C PRO A 227 15.52 -26.12 -17.02
N PRO A 228 15.14 -25.44 -15.93
CA PRO A 228 14.27 -25.85 -14.81
C PRO A 228 12.79 -25.51 -14.99
N TRP A 229 12.36 -25.07 -16.17
CA TRP A 229 11.02 -24.48 -16.40
C TRP A 229 9.91 -25.53 -16.61
N ASN A 230 10.28 -26.76 -16.93
CA ASN A 230 9.38 -27.87 -17.25
C ASN A 230 9.07 -28.80 -16.06
N GLN A 231 9.17 -28.29 -14.82
CA GLN A 231 8.84 -29.02 -13.59
C GLN A 231 7.41 -28.81 -13.17
#